data_fe2b29ffe0cacd9edd4d74f820a27d9a
#
_entry.id   fe2b29ffe0cacd9edd4d74f820a27d9a
#
_cell.length_a   1.000
_cell.length_b   1.000
_cell.length_c   1.000
_cell.angle_alpha   90.00
_cell.angle_beta   90.00
_cell.angle_gamma   90.00
#
_symmetry.space_group_name_H-M   'P 1'
#
loop_
_entity.id
_entity.type
_entity.pdbx_description
1 polymer ?
#
loop_
_entity_poly.entity_id
_entity_poly.type
_entity_poly.pdbx_seq_one_letter_code
_entity_poly.pdbx_strand_id
1 'polypeptide(L)'
;MRLPEVKDPVVYFSNEFALDSELPTYVGGLGILAGDFINEAAFEHFPAIGVGILYKGKNYIQHITGDGKEEKRDSEFDHDTSFLRLTTINGKELIIKLPTPTGEISVKVYHLRLSDTTIVFFLSTDIDTNPDEWRHDMDTIYGGDNDSQIRQQILLGVGGTKLIKELGINPKVYHLNEGRAAFCIWELVILYMKDGAMKFDEAWQKAKENIVYTNHTLVDAGNPNYTIDTVKYWAKPYADQIGIDCGMLLRDGDFFNDFSITKYALNISRKQSAVSRVHGDYARKKYPDYNWVAITNGVFLRRWQDSDFRNDTITDEELWNIHRLKKHELMETVIKRTGFGYDDNKLVITWARRLADYKQPKAILKDIDRLIEIVSNSSHPVQILYAGNSHAADMGSKALIEEVIHIFSTKLSSHAIFIPNYNIALANHLTSGSDVWLNTPKGNLEACGTSGMKAISNGVLNCTVLDGWTYEVDWEGVGWTLNPESVADDFYSLLENEMAPCYYDRTNGLPLKWIKRMRKSIEIAEGFSAKRMLEEYKKYLYSQN
;
A
#
# COMPACT_ATOMS: atom_id res chain seq x y z
N MET A 1 -26.66 -14.03 3.22
CA MET A 1 -26.19 -12.64 3.08
C MET A 1 -27.04 -11.92 2.03
N ARG A 2 -27.50 -10.70 2.25
CA ARG A 2 -28.09 -9.88 1.17
C ARG A 2 -26.92 -9.18 0.51
N LEU A 3 -26.62 -9.52 -0.75
CA LEU A 3 -25.61 -8.79 -1.53
C LEU A 3 -26.03 -7.33 -1.70
N PRO A 4 -25.10 -6.39 -1.84
CA PRO A 4 -25.44 -5.06 -2.31
C PRO A 4 -26.16 -5.19 -3.66
N GLU A 5 -27.29 -4.52 -3.83
CA GLU A 5 -27.94 -4.40 -5.15
C GLU A 5 -27.10 -3.42 -6.00
N VAL A 6 -25.97 -3.88 -6.48
CA VAL A 6 -25.00 -3.02 -7.18
C VAL A 6 -25.07 -3.31 -8.66
N LYS A 7 -25.54 -2.36 -9.43
CA LYS A 7 -25.54 -2.46 -10.88
C LYS A 7 -24.14 -2.13 -11.41
N ASP A 8 -23.59 -3.02 -12.25
CA ASP A 8 -22.35 -2.85 -12.99
C ASP A 8 -21.13 -2.45 -12.10
N PRO A 9 -20.81 -3.18 -11.00
CA PRO A 9 -19.72 -2.81 -10.11
C PRO A 9 -18.34 -2.95 -10.76
N VAL A 10 -17.36 -2.24 -10.21
CA VAL A 10 -15.94 -2.52 -10.43
C VAL A 10 -15.50 -3.60 -9.44
N VAL A 11 -14.95 -4.70 -9.95
CA VAL A 11 -14.25 -5.69 -9.11
C VAL A 11 -12.78 -5.31 -9.02
N TYR A 12 -12.34 -4.97 -7.82
CA TYR A 12 -10.99 -4.50 -7.54
C TYR A 12 -10.19 -5.59 -6.85
N PHE A 13 -9.28 -6.20 -7.59
CA PHE A 13 -8.38 -7.24 -7.08
C PHE A 13 -7.14 -6.62 -6.46
N SER A 14 -6.82 -7.00 -5.24
CA SER A 14 -5.55 -6.65 -4.62
C SER A 14 -5.07 -7.78 -3.71
N ASN A 15 -3.77 -8.07 -3.77
CA ASN A 15 -3.14 -9.04 -2.87
C ASN A 15 -3.11 -8.55 -1.41
N GLU A 16 -3.25 -7.24 -1.21
CA GLU A 16 -3.24 -6.57 0.08
C GLU A 16 -4.45 -5.63 0.21
N PHE A 17 -5.04 -5.60 1.42
CA PHE A 17 -6.03 -4.59 1.82
C PHE A 17 -5.78 -4.16 3.26
N ALA A 18 -5.36 -2.92 3.48
CA ALA A 18 -5.21 -2.32 4.79
C ALA A 18 -6.52 -1.65 5.22
N LEU A 19 -7.45 -2.43 5.72
CA LEU A 19 -8.75 -1.96 6.20
C LEU A 19 -8.76 -1.65 7.68
N ASP A 20 -8.08 -2.48 8.46
CA ASP A 20 -7.91 -2.34 9.90
C ASP A 20 -6.48 -2.70 10.31
N SER A 21 -6.02 -2.16 11.46
CA SER A 21 -4.65 -2.40 11.98
C SER A 21 -4.43 -3.81 12.49
N GLU A 22 -5.49 -4.52 12.88
CA GLU A 22 -5.44 -5.88 13.41
C GLU A 22 -5.51 -6.93 12.31
N LEU A 23 -6.07 -6.58 11.15
CA LEU A 23 -6.24 -7.49 10.03
C LEU A 23 -4.92 -7.73 9.28
N PRO A 24 -4.37 -8.97 9.27
CA PRO A 24 -3.05 -9.26 8.70
C PRO A 24 -3.11 -9.40 7.17
N THR A 25 -3.79 -8.48 6.49
CA THR A 25 -3.99 -8.49 5.03
C THR A 25 -3.18 -7.45 4.29
N TYR A 26 -2.17 -6.84 4.93
CA TYR A 26 -1.28 -5.88 4.29
C TYR A 26 0.10 -5.86 4.95
N VAL A 27 1.13 -5.53 4.19
CA VAL A 27 2.51 -5.33 4.70
C VAL A 27 3.13 -4.03 4.21
N GLY A 28 2.50 -3.33 3.27
CA GLY A 28 3.10 -2.15 2.66
C GLY A 28 2.13 -1.15 2.07
N GLY A 29 2.71 -0.25 1.27
CA GLY A 29 1.97 0.86 0.64
C GLY A 29 0.87 0.41 -0.32
N LEU A 30 1.02 -0.76 -0.94
CA LEU A 30 0.00 -1.32 -1.85
C LEU A 30 -1.31 -1.58 -1.12
N GLY A 31 -1.24 -2.24 0.05
CA GLY A 31 -2.41 -2.51 0.86
C GLY A 31 -3.06 -1.24 1.43
N ILE A 32 -2.25 -0.27 1.83
CA ILE A 32 -2.75 1.03 2.27
C ILE A 32 -3.54 1.72 1.15
N LEU A 33 -3.00 1.75 -0.06
CA LEU A 33 -3.69 2.34 -1.20
C LEU A 33 -4.99 1.60 -1.55
N ALA A 34 -4.96 0.26 -1.56
CA ALA A 34 -6.15 -0.53 -1.82
C ALA A 34 -7.25 -0.29 -0.76
N GLY A 35 -6.84 -0.19 0.51
CA GLY A 35 -7.72 0.18 1.61
C GLY A 35 -8.28 1.60 1.46
N ASP A 36 -7.46 2.56 1.06
CA ASP A 36 -7.89 3.95 0.85
C ASP A 36 -8.86 4.06 -0.34
N PHE A 37 -8.56 3.39 -1.46
CA PHE A 37 -9.46 3.32 -2.61
C PHE A 37 -10.83 2.75 -2.26
N ILE A 38 -10.87 1.60 -1.58
CA ILE A 38 -12.14 0.92 -1.29
C ILE A 38 -12.97 1.66 -0.23
N ASN A 39 -12.32 2.32 0.74
CA ASN A 39 -13.01 3.16 1.71
C ASN A 39 -13.58 4.44 1.08
N GLU A 40 -12.85 5.06 0.15
CA GLU A 40 -13.37 6.19 -0.63
C GLU A 40 -14.55 5.77 -1.50
N ALA A 41 -14.44 4.62 -2.18
CA ALA A 41 -15.55 4.05 -2.96
C ALA A 41 -16.80 3.83 -2.08
N ALA A 42 -16.62 3.32 -0.86
CA ALA A 42 -17.71 3.15 0.10
C ALA A 42 -18.34 4.47 0.53
N PHE A 43 -17.51 5.46 0.78
CA PHE A 43 -17.95 6.80 1.21
C PHE A 43 -18.69 7.56 0.10
N GLU A 44 -18.19 7.49 -1.14
CA GLU A 44 -18.80 8.12 -2.31
C GLU A 44 -19.95 7.26 -2.91
N HIS A 45 -20.37 6.18 -2.24
CA HIS A 45 -21.37 5.23 -2.73
C HIS A 45 -21.07 4.70 -4.15
N PHE A 46 -19.79 4.62 -4.49
CA PHE A 46 -19.35 4.06 -5.77
C PHE A 46 -19.43 2.54 -5.73
N PRO A 47 -20.05 1.89 -6.74
CA PRO A 47 -20.21 0.44 -6.79
C PRO A 47 -18.87 -0.29 -6.95
N ALA A 48 -18.29 -0.76 -5.86
CA ALA A 48 -17.02 -1.46 -5.86
C ALA A 48 -17.05 -2.74 -5.01
N ILE A 49 -16.40 -3.78 -5.51
CA ILE A 49 -16.22 -5.05 -4.83
C ILE A 49 -14.73 -5.33 -4.73
N GLY A 50 -14.18 -5.27 -3.53
CA GLY A 50 -12.80 -5.70 -3.27
C GLY A 50 -12.71 -7.22 -3.25
N VAL A 51 -11.64 -7.78 -3.81
CA VAL A 51 -11.31 -9.21 -3.69
C VAL A 51 -9.84 -9.34 -3.28
N GLY A 52 -9.59 -9.97 -2.13
CA GLY A 52 -8.27 -10.20 -1.56
C GLY A 52 -8.10 -11.59 -0.99
N ILE A 53 -6.96 -11.83 -0.38
CA ILE A 53 -6.62 -13.08 0.31
C ILE A 53 -6.63 -12.84 1.82
N LEU A 54 -7.19 -13.78 2.58
CA LEU A 54 -7.14 -13.76 4.04
C LEU A 54 -5.94 -14.56 4.51
N TYR A 55 -4.97 -13.86 5.07
CA TYR A 55 -3.75 -14.47 5.61
C TYR A 55 -3.87 -14.72 7.11
N LYS A 56 -3.08 -15.67 7.63
CA LYS A 56 -3.01 -15.99 9.06
C LYS A 56 -2.15 -15.01 9.84
N GLY A 57 -1.28 -14.26 9.15
CA GLY A 57 -0.39 -13.28 9.77
C GLY A 57 0.75 -13.89 10.57
N LYS A 58 1.34 -14.99 10.11
CA LYS A 58 2.59 -15.48 10.67
C LYS A 58 3.72 -14.49 10.41
N ASN A 59 4.57 -14.27 11.41
CA ASN A 59 5.67 -13.29 11.35
C ASN A 59 5.22 -11.86 11.00
N TYR A 60 4.02 -11.47 11.40
CA TYR A 60 3.40 -10.20 11.02
C TYR A 60 3.79 -9.05 11.94
N ILE A 61 3.81 -9.28 13.27
CA ILE A 61 4.04 -8.25 14.27
C ILE A 61 5.54 -8.06 14.50
N GLN A 62 6.02 -6.83 14.39
CA GLN A 62 7.39 -6.47 14.73
C GLN A 62 7.54 -6.31 16.24
N HIS A 63 8.57 -6.92 16.81
CA HIS A 63 9.00 -6.75 18.18
C HIS A 63 10.49 -6.39 18.22
N ILE A 64 10.87 -5.44 19.07
CA ILE A 64 12.27 -5.11 19.32
C ILE A 64 12.62 -5.60 20.73
N THR A 65 13.62 -6.45 20.80
CA THR A 65 14.12 -6.99 22.08
C THR A 65 14.90 -5.93 22.86
N GLY A 66 15.13 -6.18 24.15
CA GLY A 66 15.87 -5.24 25.00
C GLY A 66 17.34 -5.00 24.59
N ASP A 67 17.93 -5.88 23.77
CA ASP A 67 19.25 -5.72 23.16
C ASP A 67 19.20 -5.12 21.74
N GLY A 68 18.02 -4.63 21.30
CA GLY A 68 17.85 -3.91 20.05
C GLY A 68 17.70 -4.79 18.80
N LYS A 69 17.40 -6.09 18.97
CA LYS A 69 17.19 -7.02 17.87
C LYS A 69 15.75 -7.02 17.39
N GLU A 70 15.55 -7.12 16.07
CA GLU A 70 14.23 -7.30 15.50
C GLU A 70 13.81 -8.77 15.52
N GLU A 71 12.65 -9.03 16.11
CA GLU A 71 11.94 -10.30 16.06
C GLU A 71 10.59 -10.12 15.39
N LYS A 72 10.09 -11.18 14.76
CA LYS A 72 8.74 -11.24 14.21
C LYS A 72 7.89 -12.21 15.02
N ARG A 73 6.67 -11.79 15.33
CA ARG A 73 5.65 -12.59 16.04
C ARG A 73 4.44 -12.76 15.15
N ASP A 74 3.70 -13.83 15.40
CA ASP A 74 2.45 -14.08 14.70
C ASP A 74 1.38 -13.05 15.10
N SER A 75 0.44 -12.82 14.20
CA SER A 75 -0.76 -12.04 14.52
C SER A 75 -1.64 -12.81 15.50
N GLU A 76 -2.26 -12.10 16.44
CA GLU A 76 -3.29 -12.64 17.33
C GLU A 76 -4.69 -12.60 16.71
N PHE A 77 -4.79 -12.25 15.41
CA PHE A 77 -6.06 -12.12 14.72
C PHE A 77 -6.78 -13.47 14.62
N ASP A 78 -8.00 -13.52 15.17
CA ASP A 78 -8.89 -14.67 15.09
C ASP A 78 -9.99 -14.42 14.06
N HIS A 79 -9.99 -15.19 12.99
CA HIS A 79 -10.96 -15.08 11.90
C HIS A 79 -12.39 -15.30 12.36
N ASP A 80 -12.61 -16.18 13.33
CA ASP A 80 -13.96 -16.60 13.75
C ASP A 80 -14.59 -15.60 14.74
N THR A 81 -13.78 -14.84 15.48
CA THR A 81 -14.25 -13.84 16.46
C THR A 81 -14.11 -12.40 15.97
N SER A 82 -13.53 -12.20 14.78
CA SER A 82 -13.28 -10.87 14.21
C SER A 82 -14.54 -10.21 13.64
N PHE A 83 -14.38 -8.98 13.16
CA PHE A 83 -15.41 -8.24 12.42
C PHE A 83 -15.68 -8.78 11.01
N LEU A 84 -14.87 -9.72 10.51
CA LEU A 84 -15.14 -10.44 9.28
C LEU A 84 -16.33 -11.39 9.47
N ARG A 85 -17.06 -11.61 8.38
CA ARG A 85 -18.19 -12.54 8.36
C ARG A 85 -17.95 -13.63 7.34
N LEU A 86 -18.18 -14.88 7.74
CA LEU A 86 -18.22 -15.99 6.80
C LEU A 86 -19.36 -15.78 5.79
N THR A 87 -19.06 -15.93 4.51
CA THR A 87 -20.04 -15.69 3.45
C THR A 87 -20.98 -16.89 3.32
N THR A 88 -22.28 -16.61 3.35
CA THR A 88 -23.34 -17.65 3.20
C THR A 88 -24.32 -17.27 2.11
N ILE A 89 -24.76 -18.28 1.32
CA ILE A 89 -25.86 -18.17 0.36
C ILE A 89 -26.97 -19.10 0.84
N ASN A 90 -28.19 -18.58 0.99
CA ASN A 90 -29.34 -19.32 1.49
C ASN A 90 -29.09 -20.10 2.81
N GLY A 91 -28.30 -19.48 3.71
CA GLY A 91 -27.94 -20.04 5.01
C GLY A 91 -26.87 -21.13 4.98
N LYS A 92 -26.31 -21.46 3.80
CA LYS A 92 -25.17 -22.38 3.65
C LYS A 92 -23.90 -21.62 3.38
N GLU A 93 -22.79 -22.09 3.96
CA GLU A 93 -21.45 -21.57 3.70
C GLU A 93 -21.12 -21.61 2.21
N LEU A 94 -20.61 -20.51 1.68
CA LEU A 94 -20.14 -20.45 0.30
C LEU A 94 -18.72 -21.01 0.23
N ILE A 95 -18.59 -22.15 -0.43
CA ILE A 95 -17.30 -22.77 -0.73
C ILE A 95 -17.06 -22.72 -2.23
N ILE A 96 -15.98 -22.09 -2.64
CA ILE A 96 -15.52 -22.12 -4.03
C ILE A 96 -14.61 -23.31 -4.23
N LYS A 97 -14.75 -24.00 -5.37
CA LYS A 97 -13.92 -25.13 -5.74
C LYS A 97 -12.95 -24.73 -6.86
N LEU A 98 -11.65 -24.97 -6.67
CA LEU A 98 -10.62 -24.70 -7.66
C LEU A 98 -9.95 -26.00 -8.08
N PRO A 99 -9.88 -26.30 -9.39
CA PRO A 99 -9.14 -27.44 -9.89
C PRO A 99 -7.63 -27.18 -9.74
N THR A 100 -6.92 -28.24 -9.43
CA THR A 100 -5.46 -28.26 -9.31
C THR A 100 -4.89 -29.40 -10.14
N PRO A 101 -3.58 -29.43 -10.43
CA PRO A 101 -2.97 -30.55 -11.13
C PRO A 101 -3.12 -31.91 -10.44
N THR A 102 -3.34 -31.91 -9.13
CA THR A 102 -3.49 -33.13 -8.31
C THR A 102 -4.92 -33.40 -7.83
N GLY A 103 -5.89 -32.59 -8.24
CA GLY A 103 -7.30 -32.75 -7.85
C GLY A 103 -8.05 -31.44 -7.75
N GLU A 104 -8.69 -31.20 -6.63
CA GLU A 104 -9.51 -30.01 -6.38
C GLU A 104 -9.31 -29.52 -4.94
N ILE A 105 -9.26 -28.21 -4.73
CA ILE A 105 -9.23 -27.58 -3.41
C ILE A 105 -10.51 -26.80 -3.13
N SER A 106 -10.77 -26.60 -1.84
CA SER A 106 -11.88 -25.80 -1.33
C SER A 106 -11.38 -24.43 -0.86
N VAL A 107 -12.16 -23.39 -1.13
CA VAL A 107 -11.87 -22.01 -0.72
C VAL A 107 -13.02 -21.48 0.12
N LYS A 108 -12.75 -21.10 1.36
CA LYS A 108 -13.67 -20.33 2.21
C LYS A 108 -13.68 -18.88 1.78
N VAL A 109 -14.82 -18.24 1.94
CA VAL A 109 -15.02 -16.83 1.58
C VAL A 109 -15.49 -16.06 2.80
N TYR A 110 -14.71 -15.08 3.21
CA TYR A 110 -15.07 -14.11 4.25
C TYR A 110 -15.41 -12.78 3.61
N HIS A 111 -16.17 -11.93 4.29
CA HIS A 111 -16.47 -10.59 3.78
C HIS A 111 -16.53 -9.55 4.88
N LEU A 112 -16.23 -8.32 4.48
CA LEU A 112 -16.45 -7.10 5.23
C LEU A 112 -17.30 -6.13 4.38
N ARG A 113 -18.48 -5.77 4.87
CA ARG A 113 -19.31 -4.77 4.22
C ARG A 113 -18.92 -3.40 4.72
N LEU A 114 -18.57 -2.50 3.80
CA LEU A 114 -18.17 -1.12 4.10
C LEU A 114 -19.32 -0.13 3.91
N SER A 115 -20.20 -0.39 2.93
CA SER A 115 -21.41 0.42 2.68
C SER A 115 -22.48 -0.42 1.98
N ASP A 116 -23.59 0.21 1.57
CA ASP A 116 -24.62 -0.46 0.76
C ASP A 116 -24.17 -0.77 -0.66
N THR A 117 -23.11 -0.10 -1.15
CA THR A 117 -22.58 -0.27 -2.50
C THR A 117 -21.19 -0.92 -2.53
N THR A 118 -20.54 -1.11 -1.39
CA THR A 118 -19.15 -1.55 -1.33
C THR A 118 -18.95 -2.67 -0.32
N ILE A 119 -18.33 -3.76 -0.78
CA ILE A 119 -17.99 -4.93 0.03
C ILE A 119 -16.60 -5.43 -0.36
N VAL A 120 -15.87 -6.00 0.60
CA VAL A 120 -14.59 -6.67 0.35
C VAL A 120 -14.74 -8.14 0.71
N PHE A 121 -14.36 -9.01 -0.20
CA PHE A 121 -14.27 -10.44 0.01
C PHE A 121 -12.81 -10.85 0.20
N PHE A 122 -12.61 -11.79 1.12
CA PHE A 122 -11.33 -12.40 1.39
C PHE A 122 -11.43 -13.91 1.19
N LEU A 123 -10.51 -14.46 0.40
CA LEU A 123 -10.41 -15.87 0.07
C LEU A 123 -9.39 -16.56 0.97
N SER A 124 -9.72 -17.74 1.48
CA SER A 124 -8.83 -18.55 2.29
C SER A 124 -8.88 -20.03 1.88
N THR A 125 -7.73 -20.64 1.73
CA THR A 125 -7.57 -22.08 1.52
C THR A 125 -7.23 -22.82 2.83
N ASP A 126 -7.26 -22.14 3.97
CA ASP A 126 -7.04 -22.76 5.28
C ASP A 126 -8.26 -23.57 5.71
N ILE A 127 -8.39 -24.76 5.15
CA ILE A 127 -9.43 -25.76 5.39
C ILE A 127 -8.76 -27.11 5.57
N ASP A 128 -9.13 -27.86 6.62
CA ASP A 128 -8.48 -29.11 6.99
C ASP A 128 -8.46 -30.19 5.90
N THR A 129 -9.42 -30.16 4.98
CA THR A 129 -9.49 -31.07 3.84
C THR A 129 -8.60 -30.71 2.67
N ASN A 130 -7.98 -29.51 2.67
CA ASN A 130 -7.05 -29.12 1.63
C ASN A 130 -5.64 -29.66 1.91
N PRO A 131 -4.82 -29.87 0.86
CA PRO A 131 -3.39 -30.17 1.01
C PRO A 131 -2.66 -29.10 1.84
N ASP A 132 -1.65 -29.54 2.61
CA ASP A 132 -0.92 -28.68 3.54
C ASP A 132 -0.25 -27.48 2.84
N GLU A 133 0.27 -27.66 1.63
CA GLU A 133 0.89 -26.57 0.87
C GLU A 133 -0.08 -25.40 0.61
N TRP A 134 -1.36 -25.69 0.28
CA TRP A 134 -2.38 -24.66 0.10
C TRP A 134 -2.76 -23.96 1.40
N ARG A 135 -2.72 -24.68 2.50
CA ARG A 135 -3.00 -24.12 3.84
C ARG A 135 -1.84 -23.24 4.32
N HIS A 136 -0.59 -23.64 4.02
CA HIS A 136 0.61 -22.86 4.35
C HIS A 136 0.78 -21.62 3.47
N ASP A 137 0.23 -21.59 2.25
CA ASP A 137 0.22 -20.38 1.41
C ASP A 137 -0.52 -19.21 2.07
N MET A 138 -1.40 -19.49 3.03
CA MET A 138 -2.12 -18.47 3.80
C MET A 138 -1.32 -17.95 5.01
N ASP A 139 -0.14 -18.50 5.30
CA ASP A 139 0.63 -18.12 6.49
C ASP A 139 1.10 -16.68 6.43
N THR A 140 1.65 -16.24 5.27
CA THR A 140 2.21 -14.88 5.11
C THR A 140 1.95 -14.30 3.72
N ILE A 141 1.87 -12.98 3.66
CA ILE A 141 1.79 -12.24 2.39
C ILE A 141 3.15 -12.36 1.68
N TYR A 142 3.12 -12.70 0.38
CA TYR A 142 4.31 -12.91 -0.46
C TYR A 142 5.28 -13.99 0.05
N GLY A 143 4.82 -14.88 0.91
CA GLY A 143 5.61 -16.00 1.43
C GLY A 143 5.74 -17.15 0.44
N GLY A 144 6.63 -18.10 0.78
CA GLY A 144 6.81 -19.34 0.04
C GLY A 144 7.69 -19.22 -1.21
N ASP A 145 7.74 -20.31 -1.96
CA ASP A 145 8.46 -20.45 -3.22
C ASP A 145 7.65 -20.00 -4.44
N ASN A 146 8.13 -20.25 -5.65
CA ASN A 146 7.45 -19.89 -6.89
C ASN A 146 6.08 -20.57 -7.03
N ASP A 147 5.95 -21.84 -6.62
CA ASP A 147 4.68 -22.55 -6.64
C ASP A 147 3.68 -21.93 -5.66
N SER A 148 4.10 -21.60 -4.46
CA SER A 148 3.29 -20.86 -3.48
C SER A 148 2.81 -19.52 -4.03
N GLN A 149 3.69 -18.77 -4.68
CA GLN A 149 3.36 -17.49 -5.32
C GLN A 149 2.31 -17.66 -6.43
N ILE A 150 2.44 -18.70 -7.27
CA ILE A 150 1.47 -19.01 -8.34
C ILE A 150 0.15 -19.45 -7.74
N ARG A 151 0.12 -20.31 -6.70
CA ARG A 151 -1.11 -20.73 -6.02
C ARG A 151 -1.86 -19.54 -5.42
N GLN A 152 -1.17 -18.60 -4.76
CA GLN A 152 -1.80 -17.36 -4.27
C GLN A 152 -2.40 -16.53 -5.42
N GLN A 153 -1.72 -16.45 -6.57
CA GLN A 153 -2.23 -15.72 -7.74
C GLN A 153 -3.43 -16.41 -8.40
N ILE A 154 -3.45 -17.74 -8.44
CA ILE A 154 -4.62 -18.53 -8.88
C ILE A 154 -5.79 -18.31 -7.90
N LEU A 155 -5.53 -18.40 -6.61
CA LEU A 155 -6.56 -18.13 -5.60
C LEU A 155 -7.18 -16.74 -5.79
N LEU A 156 -6.34 -15.70 -5.92
CA LEU A 156 -6.82 -14.34 -6.09
C LEU A 156 -7.54 -14.13 -7.42
N GLY A 157 -6.90 -14.47 -8.54
CA GLY A 157 -7.43 -14.18 -9.88
C GLY A 157 -8.56 -15.12 -10.28
N VAL A 158 -8.29 -16.42 -10.33
CA VAL A 158 -9.30 -17.42 -10.73
C VAL A 158 -10.36 -17.58 -9.64
N GLY A 159 -9.95 -17.77 -8.39
CA GLY A 159 -10.87 -17.94 -7.26
C GLY A 159 -11.78 -16.74 -7.06
N GLY A 160 -11.21 -15.53 -7.15
CA GLY A 160 -12.00 -14.30 -7.05
C GLY A 160 -12.98 -14.12 -8.20
N THR A 161 -12.59 -14.43 -9.44
CA THR A 161 -13.50 -14.35 -10.60
C THR A 161 -14.64 -15.37 -10.46
N LYS A 162 -14.31 -16.57 -10.02
CA LYS A 162 -15.31 -17.63 -9.77
C LYS A 162 -16.28 -17.24 -8.65
N LEU A 163 -15.77 -16.62 -7.58
CA LEU A 163 -16.61 -16.05 -6.52
C LEU A 163 -17.64 -15.06 -7.07
N ILE A 164 -17.21 -14.10 -7.89
CA ILE A 164 -18.08 -13.07 -8.49
C ILE A 164 -19.19 -13.74 -9.31
N LYS A 165 -18.86 -14.78 -10.07
CA LYS A 165 -19.83 -15.58 -10.84
C LYS A 165 -20.84 -16.30 -9.93
N GLU A 166 -20.37 -17.00 -8.90
CA GLU A 166 -21.23 -17.74 -7.94
C GLU A 166 -22.19 -16.81 -7.18
N LEU A 167 -21.78 -15.55 -6.98
CA LEU A 167 -22.63 -14.51 -6.40
C LEU A 167 -23.64 -13.91 -7.39
N GLY A 168 -23.60 -14.31 -8.67
CA GLY A 168 -24.49 -13.77 -9.72
C GLY A 168 -24.20 -12.30 -10.06
N ILE A 169 -23.00 -11.79 -9.77
CA ILE A 169 -22.60 -10.41 -10.02
C ILE A 169 -22.08 -10.30 -11.45
N ASN A 170 -22.49 -9.23 -12.15
CA ASN A 170 -22.02 -8.90 -13.49
C ASN A 170 -21.20 -7.61 -13.45
N PRO A 171 -19.87 -7.66 -13.37
CA PRO A 171 -19.04 -6.48 -13.24
C PRO A 171 -18.92 -5.71 -14.54
N LYS A 172 -18.83 -4.38 -14.42
CA LYS A 172 -18.44 -3.51 -15.53
C LYS A 172 -16.97 -3.65 -15.89
N VAL A 173 -16.10 -3.80 -14.87
CA VAL A 173 -14.64 -3.82 -14.98
C VAL A 173 -14.04 -4.73 -13.92
N TYR A 174 -13.02 -5.49 -14.31
CA TYR A 174 -12.08 -6.16 -13.41
C TYR A 174 -10.80 -5.33 -13.35
N HIS A 175 -10.54 -4.68 -12.22
CA HIS A 175 -9.37 -3.85 -12.01
C HIS A 175 -8.28 -4.63 -11.27
N LEU A 176 -7.16 -4.86 -11.93
CA LEU A 176 -5.98 -5.51 -11.35
C LEU A 176 -5.10 -4.45 -10.69
N ASN A 177 -5.09 -4.41 -9.36
CA ASN A 177 -4.17 -3.60 -8.57
C ASN A 177 -2.85 -4.38 -8.39
N GLU A 178 -1.92 -4.21 -9.28
CA GLU A 178 -0.77 -5.05 -9.59
C GLU A 178 -1.10 -6.36 -10.34
N GLY A 179 -0.06 -7.01 -10.90
CA GLY A 179 -0.19 -8.17 -11.79
C GLY A 179 -0.67 -9.46 -11.13
N ARG A 180 -0.72 -9.53 -9.80
CA ARG A 180 -0.94 -10.79 -9.08
C ARG A 180 -2.31 -11.44 -9.28
N ALA A 181 -3.30 -10.70 -9.77
CA ALA A 181 -4.62 -11.25 -10.11
C ALA A 181 -4.78 -11.56 -11.61
N ALA A 182 -3.71 -11.49 -12.41
CA ALA A 182 -3.79 -11.60 -13.87
C ALA A 182 -4.39 -12.94 -14.35
N PHE A 183 -4.30 -14.01 -13.57
CA PHE A 183 -4.94 -15.29 -13.91
C PHE A 183 -6.49 -15.23 -13.86
N CYS A 184 -7.10 -14.10 -13.48
CA CYS A 184 -8.55 -13.88 -13.62
C CYS A 184 -9.04 -14.12 -15.05
N ILE A 185 -8.20 -13.83 -16.07
CA ILE A 185 -8.55 -14.04 -17.48
C ILE A 185 -8.85 -15.51 -17.79
N TRP A 186 -8.18 -16.49 -17.13
CA TRP A 186 -8.46 -17.91 -17.35
C TRP A 186 -9.90 -18.25 -17.05
N GLU A 187 -10.40 -17.83 -15.89
CA GLU A 187 -11.79 -18.09 -15.51
C GLU A 187 -12.78 -17.30 -16.38
N LEU A 188 -12.46 -16.04 -16.74
CA LEU A 188 -13.31 -15.26 -17.64
C LEU A 188 -13.46 -15.94 -19.00
N VAL A 189 -12.38 -16.45 -19.58
CA VAL A 189 -12.41 -17.18 -20.85
C VAL A 189 -13.23 -18.45 -20.73
N ILE A 190 -13.04 -19.23 -19.66
CA ILE A 190 -13.82 -20.43 -19.39
C ILE A 190 -15.32 -20.10 -19.32
N LEU A 191 -15.69 -19.05 -18.61
CA LEU A 191 -17.07 -18.59 -18.48
C LEU A 191 -17.67 -18.18 -19.84
N TYR A 192 -16.96 -17.39 -20.64
CA TYR A 192 -17.47 -16.95 -21.95
C TYR A 192 -17.58 -18.09 -22.96
N MET A 193 -16.68 -19.07 -22.90
CA MET A 193 -16.79 -20.26 -23.74
C MET A 193 -17.95 -21.16 -23.33
N LYS A 194 -18.14 -21.41 -22.03
CA LYS A 194 -19.19 -22.31 -21.52
C LYS A 194 -20.58 -21.68 -21.57
N ASP A 195 -20.74 -20.49 -21.00
CA ASP A 195 -22.03 -19.82 -20.87
C ASP A 195 -22.40 -19.03 -22.13
N GLY A 196 -21.42 -18.44 -22.81
CA GLY A 196 -21.61 -17.61 -24.01
C GLY A 196 -21.47 -18.38 -25.32
N ALA A 197 -21.11 -19.67 -25.29
CA ALA A 197 -20.82 -20.50 -26.47
C ALA A 197 -19.82 -19.84 -27.46
N MET A 198 -18.91 -18.99 -26.95
CA MET A 198 -17.89 -18.30 -27.74
C MET A 198 -16.75 -19.25 -28.07
N LYS A 199 -16.09 -19.02 -29.23
CA LYS A 199 -14.79 -19.63 -29.51
C LYS A 199 -13.71 -19.00 -28.62
N PHE A 200 -12.60 -19.70 -28.43
CA PHE A 200 -11.52 -19.27 -27.55
C PHE A 200 -11.03 -17.83 -27.85
N ASP A 201 -10.75 -17.49 -29.10
CA ASP A 201 -10.24 -16.16 -29.45
C ASP A 201 -11.26 -15.05 -29.20
N GLU A 202 -12.55 -15.31 -29.43
CA GLU A 202 -13.63 -14.38 -29.13
C GLU A 202 -13.78 -14.18 -27.60
N ALA A 203 -13.75 -15.28 -26.85
CA ALA A 203 -13.79 -15.25 -25.38
C ALA A 203 -12.58 -14.52 -24.78
N TRP A 204 -11.38 -14.75 -25.35
CA TRP A 204 -10.16 -14.07 -24.95
C TRP A 204 -10.23 -12.56 -25.16
N GLN A 205 -10.63 -12.11 -26.33
CA GLN A 205 -10.79 -10.67 -26.62
C GLN A 205 -11.86 -10.05 -25.73
N LYS A 206 -12.99 -10.75 -25.53
CA LYS A 206 -14.05 -10.30 -24.63
C LYS A 206 -13.56 -10.16 -23.18
N ALA A 207 -12.74 -11.08 -22.69
CA ALA A 207 -12.15 -11.00 -21.36
C ALA A 207 -11.23 -9.78 -21.22
N LYS A 208 -10.36 -9.55 -22.21
CA LYS A 208 -9.43 -8.40 -22.23
C LYS A 208 -10.19 -7.06 -22.22
N GLU A 209 -11.33 -6.94 -22.90
CA GLU A 209 -12.16 -5.73 -22.90
C GLU A 209 -12.69 -5.34 -21.52
N ASN A 210 -12.76 -6.28 -20.58
CA ASN A 210 -13.27 -6.06 -19.23
C ASN A 210 -12.18 -5.85 -18.18
N ILE A 211 -10.90 -6.04 -18.54
CA ILE A 211 -9.78 -5.96 -17.59
C ILE A 211 -9.06 -4.62 -17.76
N VAL A 212 -8.73 -3.97 -16.63
CA VAL A 212 -7.82 -2.83 -16.53
C VAL A 212 -6.74 -3.10 -15.50
N TYR A 213 -5.57 -2.50 -15.67
CA TYR A 213 -4.40 -2.77 -14.85
C TYR A 213 -3.76 -1.49 -14.32
N THR A 214 -3.44 -1.46 -13.04
CA THR A 214 -2.61 -0.41 -12.42
C THR A 214 -1.29 -1.01 -11.95
N ASN A 215 -0.18 -0.49 -12.50
CA ASN A 215 1.17 -0.86 -12.08
C ASN A 215 1.67 0.09 -10.98
N HIS A 216 2.20 -0.46 -9.90
CA HIS A 216 2.74 0.27 -8.76
C HIS A 216 4.26 0.19 -8.65
N THR A 217 4.91 -0.68 -9.43
CA THR A 217 6.35 -0.83 -9.38
C THR A 217 6.95 -1.25 -10.72
N LEU A 218 8.04 -0.59 -11.09
CA LEU A 218 8.82 -0.94 -12.28
C LEU A 218 10.16 -1.62 -11.93
N VAL A 219 10.48 -1.75 -10.63
CA VAL A 219 11.69 -2.46 -10.18
C VAL A 219 11.48 -3.97 -10.28
N ASP A 220 12.51 -4.70 -10.71
CA ASP A 220 12.40 -6.13 -11.04
C ASP A 220 12.02 -6.99 -9.83
N ALA A 221 12.46 -6.62 -8.63
CA ALA A 221 12.10 -7.33 -7.40
C ALA A 221 10.58 -7.36 -7.11
N GLY A 222 9.80 -6.42 -7.65
CA GLY A 222 8.35 -6.38 -7.54
C GLY A 222 7.61 -7.07 -8.70
N ASN A 223 8.34 -7.53 -9.72
CA ASN A 223 7.81 -8.11 -10.96
C ASN A 223 8.27 -9.56 -11.12
N PRO A 224 7.66 -10.53 -10.44
CA PRO A 224 8.10 -11.90 -10.46
C PRO A 224 7.99 -12.52 -11.86
N ASN A 225 9.02 -13.29 -12.22
CA ASN A 225 9.04 -14.15 -13.40
C ASN A 225 9.10 -15.61 -12.96
N TYR A 226 8.46 -16.47 -13.72
CA TYR A 226 8.37 -17.91 -13.46
C TYR A 226 8.86 -18.67 -14.68
N THR A 227 9.32 -19.91 -14.50
CA THR A 227 9.55 -20.76 -15.67
C THR A 227 8.22 -21.08 -16.33
N ILE A 228 8.20 -21.09 -17.67
CA ILE A 228 6.97 -21.37 -18.42
C ILE A 228 6.39 -22.75 -18.07
N ASP A 229 7.24 -23.74 -17.80
CA ASP A 229 6.81 -25.09 -17.45
C ASP A 229 6.09 -25.13 -16.10
N THR A 230 6.54 -24.36 -15.11
CA THR A 230 5.85 -24.23 -13.84
C THR A 230 4.45 -23.64 -14.04
N VAL A 231 4.32 -22.57 -14.82
CA VAL A 231 3.02 -21.95 -15.07
C VAL A 231 2.11 -22.86 -15.90
N LYS A 232 2.65 -23.60 -16.90
CA LYS A 232 1.89 -24.62 -17.67
C LYS A 232 1.34 -25.73 -16.77
N TYR A 233 2.14 -26.20 -15.81
CA TYR A 233 1.69 -27.20 -14.84
C TYR A 233 0.43 -26.73 -14.11
N TRP A 234 0.42 -25.50 -13.62
CA TRP A 234 -0.72 -24.92 -12.90
C TRP A 234 -1.87 -24.49 -13.82
N ALA A 235 -1.62 -24.13 -15.08
CA ALA A 235 -2.63 -23.74 -16.06
C ALA A 235 -3.41 -24.94 -16.64
N LYS A 236 -2.77 -26.14 -16.67
CA LYS A 236 -3.33 -27.32 -17.31
C LYS A 236 -4.76 -27.68 -16.88
N PRO A 237 -5.11 -27.72 -15.58
CA PRO A 237 -6.49 -28.05 -15.15
C PRO A 237 -7.54 -27.10 -15.69
N TYR A 238 -7.19 -25.85 -15.96
CA TYR A 238 -8.08 -24.82 -16.50
C TYR A 238 -8.24 -24.98 -18.02
N ALA A 239 -7.16 -25.24 -18.73
CA ALA A 239 -7.17 -25.51 -20.17
C ALA A 239 -7.98 -26.80 -20.50
N ASP A 240 -7.79 -27.86 -19.72
CA ASP A 240 -8.50 -29.13 -19.88
C ASP A 240 -10.04 -28.96 -19.76
N GLN A 241 -10.54 -28.01 -18.95
CA GLN A 241 -11.98 -27.74 -18.81
C GLN A 241 -12.65 -27.27 -20.12
N ILE A 242 -11.89 -26.68 -21.02
CA ILE A 242 -12.38 -26.13 -22.29
C ILE A 242 -11.71 -26.79 -23.51
N GLY A 243 -10.92 -27.83 -23.28
CA GLY A 243 -10.34 -28.67 -24.35
C GLY A 243 -9.30 -27.96 -25.22
N ILE A 244 -8.47 -27.10 -24.64
CA ILE A 244 -7.39 -26.37 -25.36
C ILE A 244 -6.01 -26.75 -24.85
N ASP A 245 -4.98 -26.43 -25.63
CA ASP A 245 -3.61 -26.47 -25.14
C ASP A 245 -3.36 -25.39 -24.07
N CYS A 246 -2.67 -25.73 -22.97
CA CYS A 246 -2.43 -24.80 -21.87
C CYS A 246 -1.58 -23.58 -22.28
N GLY A 247 -0.73 -23.71 -23.31
CA GLY A 247 0.01 -22.58 -23.88
C GLY A 247 -0.91 -21.49 -24.44
N MET A 248 -2.14 -21.82 -24.84
CA MET A 248 -3.11 -20.82 -25.29
C MET A 248 -3.53 -19.89 -24.16
N LEU A 249 -3.64 -20.38 -22.91
CA LEU A 249 -3.93 -19.54 -21.75
C LEU A 249 -2.74 -18.64 -21.36
N LEU A 250 -1.53 -18.96 -21.80
CA LEU A 250 -0.29 -18.27 -21.42
C LEU A 250 0.28 -17.38 -22.53
N ARG A 251 -0.33 -17.38 -23.72
CA ARG A 251 0.19 -16.78 -24.96
C ARG A 251 0.65 -15.33 -24.85
N ASP A 252 0.06 -14.58 -23.93
CA ASP A 252 0.35 -13.14 -23.74
C ASP A 252 1.44 -12.90 -22.65
N GLY A 253 1.94 -13.93 -21.98
CA GLY A 253 2.93 -13.82 -20.90
C GLY A 253 4.27 -14.54 -21.16
N ASP A 254 4.35 -15.37 -22.21
CA ASP A 254 5.55 -16.12 -22.57
C ASP A 254 6.64 -15.21 -23.16
N PHE A 255 7.87 -15.36 -22.66
CA PHE A 255 9.03 -14.63 -23.14
C PHE A 255 10.31 -15.50 -22.99
N PHE A 256 10.78 -16.14 -24.06
CA PHE A 256 12.03 -16.95 -24.09
C PHE A 256 12.13 -17.98 -22.95
N ASN A 257 11.09 -18.79 -22.74
CA ASN A 257 10.94 -19.79 -21.66
C ASN A 257 10.63 -19.23 -20.26
N ASP A 258 10.57 -17.94 -20.08
CA ASP A 258 10.10 -17.30 -18.84
C ASP A 258 8.70 -16.73 -19.01
N PHE A 259 7.92 -16.78 -17.96
CA PHE A 259 6.59 -16.17 -17.88
C PHE A 259 6.64 -14.95 -16.96
N SER A 260 6.41 -13.77 -17.53
CA SER A 260 6.35 -12.53 -16.78
C SER A 260 4.91 -12.17 -16.43
N ILE A 261 4.56 -12.22 -15.15
CA ILE A 261 3.21 -11.86 -14.69
C ILE A 261 2.86 -10.40 -14.98
N THR A 262 3.84 -9.50 -14.94
CA THR A 262 3.64 -8.08 -15.27
C THR A 262 3.34 -7.88 -16.75
N LYS A 263 4.13 -8.50 -17.65
CA LYS A 263 3.83 -8.47 -19.09
C LYS A 263 2.48 -9.11 -19.40
N TYR A 264 2.18 -10.21 -18.71
CA TYR A 264 0.89 -10.85 -18.85
C TYR A 264 -0.25 -9.92 -18.46
N ALA A 265 -0.18 -9.27 -17.30
CA ALA A 265 -1.17 -8.29 -16.86
C ALA A 265 -1.33 -7.10 -17.84
N LEU A 266 -0.20 -6.61 -18.39
CA LEU A 266 -0.21 -5.58 -19.43
C LEU A 266 -0.95 -6.03 -20.70
N ASN A 267 -0.63 -7.23 -21.19
CA ASN A 267 -1.15 -7.75 -22.46
C ASN A 267 -2.62 -8.14 -22.39
N ILE A 268 -3.12 -8.59 -21.24
CA ILE A 268 -4.52 -8.98 -21.06
C ILE A 268 -5.44 -7.81 -20.68
N SER A 269 -4.90 -6.62 -20.48
CA SER A 269 -5.67 -5.45 -20.06
C SER A 269 -5.91 -4.49 -21.22
N ARG A 270 -7.14 -3.95 -21.33
CA ARG A 270 -7.50 -2.95 -22.34
C ARG A 270 -6.91 -1.57 -22.09
N LYS A 271 -6.63 -1.24 -20.81
CA LYS A 271 -6.02 0.03 -20.38
C LYS A 271 -5.07 -0.23 -19.22
N GLN A 272 -3.98 0.53 -19.19
CA GLN A 272 -2.93 0.45 -18.18
C GLN A 272 -2.76 1.82 -17.52
N SER A 273 -2.60 1.84 -16.19
CA SER A 273 -2.30 3.07 -15.47
C SER A 273 -1.02 2.97 -14.65
N ALA A 274 -0.36 4.11 -14.55
CA ALA A 274 0.76 4.39 -13.66
C ALA A 274 0.29 5.28 -12.51
N VAL A 275 1.04 5.31 -11.41
CA VAL A 275 0.58 5.87 -10.12
C VAL A 275 1.15 7.24 -9.76
N SER A 276 1.88 7.86 -10.67
CA SER A 276 2.29 9.27 -10.68
C SER A 276 2.68 9.66 -12.10
N ARG A 277 2.84 10.97 -12.36
CA ARG A 277 3.26 11.45 -13.69
C ARG A 277 4.65 10.93 -14.06
N VAL A 278 5.61 11.04 -13.15
CA VAL A 278 6.98 10.56 -13.38
C VAL A 278 7.03 9.04 -13.53
N HIS A 279 6.25 8.30 -12.76
CA HIS A 279 6.12 6.85 -12.93
C HIS A 279 5.53 6.49 -14.31
N GLY A 280 4.57 7.26 -14.81
CA GLY A 280 4.04 7.12 -16.16
C GLY A 280 5.11 7.33 -17.24
N ASP A 281 6.01 8.28 -17.05
CA ASP A 281 7.13 8.51 -17.98
C ASP A 281 8.12 7.34 -17.99
N TYR A 282 8.42 6.75 -16.81
CA TYR A 282 9.24 5.55 -16.72
C TYR A 282 8.54 4.32 -17.30
N ALA A 283 7.24 4.16 -17.06
CA ALA A 283 6.45 3.07 -17.61
C ALA A 283 6.44 3.11 -19.15
N ARG A 284 6.23 4.28 -19.75
CA ARG A 284 6.31 4.48 -21.21
C ARG A 284 7.70 4.16 -21.79
N LYS A 285 8.77 4.45 -21.06
CA LYS A 285 10.13 4.09 -21.47
C LYS A 285 10.40 2.58 -21.36
N LYS A 286 9.96 1.94 -20.28
CA LYS A 286 10.18 0.50 -20.04
C LYS A 286 9.28 -0.38 -20.92
N TYR A 287 8.05 0.06 -21.15
CA TYR A 287 7.01 -0.65 -21.90
C TYR A 287 6.34 0.32 -22.91
N PRO A 288 7.02 0.63 -24.02
CA PRO A 288 6.57 1.66 -24.97
C PRO A 288 5.33 1.26 -25.79
N ASP A 289 5.04 -0.03 -25.89
CA ASP A 289 3.95 -0.56 -26.74
C ASP A 289 2.55 -0.38 -26.08
N TYR A 290 2.49 0.17 -24.87
CA TYR A 290 1.25 0.31 -24.11
C TYR A 290 0.84 1.76 -23.95
N ASN A 291 -0.48 1.99 -23.96
CA ASN A 291 -1.06 3.33 -23.80
C ASN A 291 -1.27 3.66 -22.30
N TRP A 292 -0.21 4.13 -21.66
CA TRP A 292 -0.20 4.43 -20.24
C TRP A 292 -0.96 5.72 -19.91
N VAL A 293 -1.90 5.62 -18.97
CA VAL A 293 -2.52 6.76 -18.30
C VAL A 293 -1.85 6.95 -16.93
N ALA A 294 -1.33 8.14 -16.65
CA ALA A 294 -0.82 8.46 -15.32
C ALA A 294 -1.98 8.98 -14.45
N ILE A 295 -2.33 8.24 -13.42
CA ILE A 295 -3.30 8.60 -12.39
C ILE A 295 -2.58 8.57 -11.06
N THR A 296 -2.22 9.74 -10.55
CA THR A 296 -1.46 9.84 -9.30
C THR A 296 -2.26 9.26 -8.16
N ASN A 297 -1.61 8.42 -7.34
CA ASN A 297 -2.28 7.87 -6.17
C ASN A 297 -2.86 8.96 -5.28
N GLY A 298 -3.87 8.61 -4.51
CA GLY A 298 -4.49 9.46 -3.51
C GLY A 298 -4.68 8.73 -2.19
N VAL A 299 -4.87 9.49 -1.12
CA VAL A 299 -5.12 8.96 0.23
C VAL A 299 -6.55 9.26 0.67
N PHE A 300 -7.15 8.35 1.43
CA PHE A 300 -8.50 8.56 1.98
C PHE A 300 -8.43 9.56 3.13
N LEU A 301 -8.70 10.84 2.84
CA LEU A 301 -8.53 11.93 3.80
C LEU A 301 -9.31 11.71 5.11
N ARG A 302 -10.48 11.05 5.05
CA ARG A 302 -11.26 10.75 6.26
C ARG A 302 -10.59 9.76 7.22
N ARG A 303 -9.63 8.97 6.74
CA ARG A 303 -8.78 8.11 7.56
C ARG A 303 -7.54 8.83 8.08
N TRP A 304 -6.92 9.66 7.23
CA TRP A 304 -5.58 10.17 7.47
C TRP A 304 -5.53 11.60 7.99
N GLN A 305 -6.49 12.43 7.61
CA GLN A 305 -6.63 13.79 8.13
C GLN A 305 -7.48 13.76 9.38
N ASP A 306 -6.93 14.22 10.49
CA ASP A 306 -7.71 14.39 11.72
C ASP A 306 -8.86 15.37 11.49
N SER A 307 -10.00 15.12 12.12
CA SER A 307 -11.23 15.91 11.93
C SER A 307 -11.04 17.40 12.25
N ASP A 308 -10.18 17.69 13.21
CA ASP A 308 -9.95 19.05 13.68
C ASP A 308 -9.26 19.93 12.63
N PHE A 309 -8.48 19.33 11.71
CA PHE A 309 -7.84 20.03 10.57
C PHE A 309 -8.76 20.25 9.36
N ARG A 310 -9.99 19.71 9.36
CA ARG A 310 -10.92 19.83 8.21
C ARG A 310 -11.73 21.12 8.19
N ASN A 311 -11.59 21.96 9.20
CA ASN A 311 -12.31 23.22 9.28
C ASN A 311 -11.48 24.36 8.69
N ASP A 312 -11.85 24.83 7.52
CA ASP A 312 -11.15 25.89 6.79
C ASP A 312 -11.22 27.27 7.46
N THR A 313 -12.09 27.42 8.48
CA THR A 313 -12.31 28.71 9.18
C THR A 313 -11.52 28.86 10.46
N ILE A 314 -10.72 27.85 10.86
CA ILE A 314 -9.92 27.93 12.10
C ILE A 314 -8.86 29.04 12.02
N THR A 315 -8.69 29.74 13.13
CA THR A 315 -7.66 30.76 13.29
C THR A 315 -6.25 30.16 13.35
N ASP A 316 -5.20 30.97 13.22
CA ASP A 316 -3.83 30.52 13.34
C ASP A 316 -3.52 29.96 14.74
N GLU A 317 -4.10 30.55 15.78
CA GLU A 317 -3.96 30.08 17.16
C GLU A 317 -4.65 28.72 17.35
N GLU A 318 -5.86 28.54 16.83
CA GLU A 318 -6.58 27.26 16.88
C GLU A 318 -5.82 26.17 16.11
N LEU A 319 -5.36 26.46 14.89
CA LEU A 319 -4.56 25.51 14.10
C LEU A 319 -3.30 25.06 14.86
N TRP A 320 -2.59 26.01 15.47
CA TRP A 320 -1.39 25.68 16.25
C TRP A 320 -1.72 24.87 17.50
N ASN A 321 -2.81 25.18 18.19
CA ASN A 321 -3.23 24.45 19.39
C ASN A 321 -3.66 23.01 19.06
N ILE A 322 -4.39 22.80 17.95
CA ILE A 322 -4.71 21.47 17.43
C ILE A 322 -3.43 20.69 17.16
N HIS A 323 -2.48 21.27 16.43
CA HIS A 323 -1.22 20.62 16.13
C HIS A 323 -0.45 20.21 17.41
N ARG A 324 -0.36 21.11 18.40
CA ARG A 324 0.27 20.77 19.69
C ARG A 324 -0.42 19.63 20.42
N LEU A 325 -1.76 19.59 20.39
CA LEU A 325 -2.51 18.47 20.95
C LEU A 325 -2.16 17.15 20.28
N LYS A 326 -2.15 17.11 18.92
CA LYS A 326 -1.78 15.90 18.17
C LYS A 326 -0.34 15.47 18.42
N LYS A 327 0.56 16.41 18.62
CA LYS A 327 1.94 16.14 18.99
C LYS A 327 2.06 15.52 20.39
N HIS A 328 1.25 15.97 21.33
CA HIS A 328 1.14 15.39 22.66
C HIS A 328 0.58 13.95 22.62
N GLU A 329 -0.50 13.72 21.87
CA GLU A 329 -1.07 12.38 21.66
C GLU A 329 -0.05 11.41 21.01
N LEU A 330 0.77 11.91 20.07
CA LEU A 330 1.88 11.15 19.51
C LEU A 330 2.91 10.79 20.58
N MET A 331 3.29 11.73 21.45
CA MET A 331 4.24 11.48 22.54
C MET A 331 3.71 10.38 23.48
N GLU A 332 2.45 10.42 23.87
CA GLU A 332 1.83 9.37 24.69
C GLU A 332 1.89 8.00 24.00
N THR A 333 1.66 7.96 22.68
CA THR A 333 1.76 6.75 21.87
C THR A 333 3.20 6.21 21.83
N VAL A 334 4.19 7.10 21.71
CA VAL A 334 5.62 6.73 21.74
C VAL A 334 5.98 6.15 23.09
N ILE A 335 5.59 6.79 24.19
CA ILE A 335 5.83 6.28 25.56
C ILE A 335 5.22 4.89 25.74
N LYS A 336 3.96 4.71 25.33
CA LYS A 336 3.25 3.43 25.44
C LYS A 336 3.98 2.29 24.70
N ARG A 337 4.60 2.58 23.55
CA ARG A 337 5.25 1.57 22.70
C ARG A 337 6.72 1.30 23.05
N THR A 338 7.42 2.31 23.59
CA THR A 338 8.88 2.24 23.77
C THR A 338 9.31 2.34 25.24
N GLY A 339 8.45 2.85 26.12
CA GLY A 339 8.80 3.24 27.48
C GLY A 339 9.57 4.57 27.57
N PHE A 340 9.86 5.22 26.45
CA PHE A 340 10.61 6.48 26.37
C PHE A 340 9.70 7.60 25.82
N GLY A 341 9.83 8.78 26.41
CA GLY A 341 9.16 9.99 25.94
C GLY A 341 10.13 10.95 25.28
N TYR A 342 9.57 11.98 24.70
CA TYR A 342 10.30 13.14 24.19
C TYR A 342 9.61 14.44 24.68
N ASP A 343 10.29 15.56 24.54
CA ASP A 343 9.73 16.87 24.86
C ASP A 343 8.92 17.40 23.66
N ASP A 344 7.60 17.44 23.77
CA ASP A 344 6.69 17.87 22.71
C ASP A 344 6.75 19.38 22.38
N ASN A 345 7.56 20.16 23.12
CA ASN A 345 7.89 21.54 22.74
C ASN A 345 9.07 21.63 21.76
N LYS A 346 9.84 20.54 21.58
CA LYS A 346 10.94 20.50 20.61
C LYS A 346 10.43 20.21 19.20
N LEU A 347 11.18 20.64 18.19
CA LEU A 347 10.90 20.29 16.79
C LEU A 347 11.05 18.77 16.61
N VAL A 348 10.00 18.11 16.11
CA VAL A 348 9.95 16.64 15.90
C VAL A 348 10.00 16.32 14.40
N ILE A 349 11.04 15.61 14.00
CA ILE A 349 11.25 15.12 12.63
C ILE A 349 11.00 13.63 12.58
N THR A 350 10.11 13.18 11.70
CA THR A 350 9.74 11.77 11.59
C THR A 350 10.12 11.19 10.23
N TRP A 351 10.82 10.05 10.27
CA TRP A 351 11.01 9.15 9.14
C TRP A 351 10.26 7.84 9.42
N ALA A 352 9.16 7.56 8.70
CA ALA A 352 8.36 6.37 8.95
C ALA A 352 7.83 5.74 7.66
N ARG A 353 8.30 4.53 7.35
CA ARG A 353 7.95 3.76 6.15
C ARG A 353 8.53 2.34 6.23
N ARG A 354 8.08 1.43 5.32
CA ARG A 354 8.73 0.13 5.17
C ARG A 354 10.24 0.33 4.95
N LEU A 355 11.08 -0.36 5.73
CA LEU A 355 12.51 -0.32 5.53
C LEU A 355 12.90 -1.14 4.29
N ALA A 356 13.61 -0.47 3.40
CA ALA A 356 14.24 -1.05 2.22
C ALA A 356 15.42 -0.15 1.84
N ASP A 357 16.48 -0.71 1.24
CA ASP A 357 17.71 0.03 0.94
C ASP A 357 17.47 1.30 0.13
N TYR A 358 16.62 1.24 -0.90
CA TYR A 358 16.32 2.40 -1.74
C TYR A 358 15.59 3.53 -1.01
N LYS A 359 15.00 3.28 0.16
CA LYS A 359 14.37 4.30 1.03
C LYS A 359 15.40 5.11 1.83
N GLN A 360 16.65 4.67 1.86
CA GLN A 360 17.80 5.28 2.51
C GLN A 360 17.56 5.72 3.97
N PRO A 361 17.16 4.81 4.88
CA PRO A 361 16.89 5.18 6.28
C PRO A 361 18.11 5.73 7.02
N LYS A 362 19.33 5.45 6.54
CA LYS A 362 20.57 5.99 7.11
C LYS A 362 21.04 7.29 6.46
N ALA A 363 20.29 7.86 5.51
CA ALA A 363 20.77 9.03 4.76
C ALA A 363 21.24 10.18 5.68
N ILE A 364 20.44 10.50 6.71
CA ILE A 364 20.78 11.57 7.66
C ILE A 364 21.73 11.12 8.79
N LEU A 365 22.14 9.87 8.82
CA LEU A 365 23.09 9.31 9.81
C LEU A 365 24.50 9.22 9.24
N LYS A 366 24.76 9.80 8.06
CA LYS A 366 26.07 9.75 7.37
C LYS A 366 27.17 10.44 8.18
N ASP A 367 26.87 11.58 8.77
CA ASP A 367 27.74 12.32 9.70
C ASP A 367 26.99 12.49 11.04
N ILE A 368 27.20 11.51 11.93
CA ILE A 368 26.49 11.45 13.23
C ILE A 368 26.96 12.58 14.14
N ASP A 369 28.24 12.93 14.13
CA ASP A 369 28.78 13.95 14.99
C ASP A 369 28.20 15.33 14.62
N ARG A 370 28.14 15.64 13.32
CA ARG A 370 27.44 16.83 12.82
C ARG A 370 25.96 16.86 13.16
N LEU A 371 25.29 15.72 13.01
CA LEU A 371 23.86 15.61 13.39
C LEU A 371 23.66 15.89 14.88
N ILE A 372 24.52 15.35 15.76
CA ILE A 372 24.46 15.59 17.22
C ILE A 372 24.63 17.08 17.51
N GLU A 373 25.59 17.77 16.90
CA GLU A 373 25.76 19.21 17.09
C GLU A 373 24.48 20.00 16.78
N ILE A 374 23.82 19.68 15.66
CA ILE A 374 22.57 20.36 15.24
C ILE A 374 21.42 20.06 16.19
N VAL A 375 21.14 18.77 16.48
CA VAL A 375 19.96 18.39 17.29
C VAL A 375 20.09 18.75 18.77
N SER A 376 21.35 18.92 19.25
CA SER A 376 21.66 19.32 20.64
C SER A 376 21.66 20.81 20.85
N ASN A 377 21.43 21.63 19.81
CA ASN A 377 21.39 23.07 19.93
C ASN A 377 20.32 23.51 20.95
N SER A 378 20.74 24.13 22.05
CA SER A 378 19.84 24.51 23.14
C SER A 378 18.79 25.56 22.78
N SER A 379 19.09 26.39 21.75
CA SER A 379 18.14 27.41 21.25
C SER A 379 17.14 26.84 20.26
N HIS A 380 17.52 25.79 19.56
CA HIS A 380 16.70 25.12 18.52
C HIS A 380 16.75 23.60 18.66
N PRO A 381 16.31 23.03 19.80
CA PRO A 381 16.45 21.60 20.06
C PRO A 381 15.56 20.77 19.13
N VAL A 382 16.08 19.64 18.65
CA VAL A 382 15.39 18.76 17.69
C VAL A 382 15.32 17.33 18.24
N GLN A 383 14.24 16.64 17.94
CA GLN A 383 14.07 15.22 18.19
C GLN A 383 13.66 14.48 16.92
N ILE A 384 14.15 13.24 16.79
CA ILE A 384 13.98 12.42 15.60
C ILE A 384 13.21 11.14 15.97
N LEU A 385 12.15 10.86 15.24
CA LEU A 385 11.35 9.63 15.38
C LEU A 385 11.50 8.77 14.13
N TYR A 386 11.85 7.51 14.32
CA TYR A 386 11.83 6.52 13.25
C TYR A 386 10.84 5.42 13.55
N ALA A 387 10.14 4.98 12.51
CA ALA A 387 9.30 3.78 12.57
C ALA A 387 9.35 3.06 11.23
N GLY A 388 9.21 1.74 11.25
CA GLY A 388 9.14 0.97 10.01
C GLY A 388 9.34 -0.51 10.23
N ASN A 389 8.78 -1.31 9.34
CA ASN A 389 8.88 -2.76 9.37
C ASN A 389 9.80 -3.26 8.24
N SER A 390 10.58 -4.32 8.52
CA SER A 390 11.20 -5.15 7.49
C SER A 390 10.20 -6.19 6.97
N HIS A 391 10.42 -6.71 5.77
CA HIS A 391 9.79 -7.96 5.35
C HIS A 391 10.46 -9.13 6.09
N ALA A 392 9.69 -10.14 6.50
CA ALA A 392 10.21 -11.25 7.30
C ALA A 392 11.39 -12.01 6.63
N ALA A 393 11.38 -12.09 5.29
CA ALA A 393 12.46 -12.72 4.52
C ALA A 393 13.61 -11.77 4.14
N ASP A 394 13.52 -10.47 4.46
CA ASP A 394 14.53 -9.47 4.09
C ASP A 394 15.55 -9.26 5.22
N MET A 395 16.57 -10.10 5.24
CA MET A 395 17.66 -10.05 6.24
C MET A 395 18.47 -8.74 6.16
N GLY A 396 18.56 -8.12 4.97
CA GLY A 396 19.24 -6.84 4.78
C GLY A 396 18.50 -5.70 5.48
N SER A 397 17.19 -5.62 5.29
CA SER A 397 16.34 -4.64 5.98
C SER A 397 16.31 -4.87 7.49
N LYS A 398 16.33 -6.12 7.95
CA LYS A 398 16.43 -6.44 9.38
C LYS A 398 17.74 -5.91 9.99
N ALA A 399 18.89 -6.20 9.38
CA ALA A 399 20.19 -5.71 9.83
C ALA A 399 20.24 -4.16 9.86
N LEU A 400 19.60 -3.52 8.87
CA LEU A 400 19.51 -2.07 8.78
C LEU A 400 18.69 -1.46 9.93
N ILE A 401 17.58 -2.10 10.34
CA ILE A 401 16.80 -1.68 11.51
C ILE A 401 17.65 -1.79 12.78
N GLU A 402 18.31 -2.91 12.99
CA GLU A 402 19.15 -3.16 14.18
C GLU A 402 20.30 -2.14 14.27
N GLU A 403 20.92 -1.79 13.14
CA GLU A 403 21.96 -0.75 13.08
C GLU A 403 21.42 0.64 13.46
N VAL A 404 20.26 1.03 12.91
CA VAL A 404 19.60 2.30 13.26
C VAL A 404 19.25 2.35 14.75
N ILE A 405 18.68 1.28 15.30
CA ILE A 405 18.36 1.18 16.74
C ILE A 405 19.63 1.32 17.57
N HIS A 406 20.72 0.66 17.17
CA HIS A 406 21.99 0.75 17.88
C HIS A 406 22.55 2.18 17.90
N ILE A 407 22.50 2.89 16.77
CA ILE A 407 22.94 4.31 16.69
C ILE A 407 22.07 5.18 17.61
N PHE A 408 20.75 4.98 17.59
CA PHE A 408 19.81 5.76 18.39
C PHE A 408 19.99 5.52 19.89
N SER A 409 20.17 4.25 20.31
CA SER A 409 20.35 3.90 21.72
C SER A 409 21.72 4.30 22.31
N THR A 410 22.73 4.48 21.47
CA THR A 410 24.10 4.79 21.91
C THR A 410 24.48 6.26 21.69
N LYS A 411 24.51 6.70 20.43
CA LYS A 411 25.01 8.02 20.04
C LYS A 411 23.93 9.12 20.09
N LEU A 412 22.69 8.79 19.83
CA LEU A 412 21.55 9.72 19.74
C LEU A 412 20.49 9.48 20.82
N SER A 413 20.83 8.81 21.94
CA SER A 413 19.88 8.35 22.95
C SER A 413 18.94 9.41 23.55
N SER A 414 19.35 10.69 23.55
CA SER A 414 18.53 11.81 24.03
C SER A 414 17.79 12.54 22.92
N HIS A 415 18.00 12.15 21.65
CA HIS A 415 17.55 12.91 20.49
C HIS A 415 16.78 12.09 19.47
N ALA A 416 16.89 10.75 19.49
CA ALA A 416 16.24 9.91 18.51
C ALA A 416 15.60 8.67 19.15
N ILE A 417 14.42 8.27 18.66
CA ILE A 417 13.67 7.10 19.12
C ILE A 417 13.23 6.27 17.91
N PHE A 418 13.47 4.94 17.95
CA PHE A 418 12.87 3.99 17.04
C PHE A 418 11.59 3.41 17.66
N ILE A 419 10.45 3.53 16.95
CA ILE A 419 9.14 3.10 17.42
C ILE A 419 8.78 1.79 16.72
N PRO A 420 8.66 0.67 17.43
CA PRO A 420 8.38 -0.62 16.83
C PRO A 420 6.92 -0.76 16.36
N ASN A 421 6.71 -1.77 15.52
CA ASN A 421 5.41 -2.21 15.03
C ASN A 421 4.63 -1.10 14.30
N TYR A 422 5.25 -0.56 13.23
CA TYR A 422 4.65 0.45 12.38
C TYR A 422 3.40 -0.12 11.68
N ASN A 423 2.23 0.38 12.05
CA ASN A 423 0.91 0.00 11.53
C ASN A 423 0.06 1.25 11.27
N ILE A 424 -1.19 1.06 10.79
CA ILE A 424 -2.11 2.18 10.48
C ILE A 424 -2.33 3.09 11.69
N ALA A 425 -2.53 2.54 12.88
CA ALA A 425 -2.78 3.32 14.08
C ALA A 425 -1.60 4.23 14.43
N LEU A 426 -0.37 3.68 14.41
CA LEU A 426 0.84 4.48 14.61
C LEU A 426 1.04 5.50 13.48
N ALA A 427 0.76 5.11 12.23
CA ALA A 427 0.90 6.02 11.10
C ALA A 427 0.00 7.24 11.23
N ASN A 428 -1.22 7.10 11.74
CA ASN A 428 -2.13 8.22 12.00
C ASN A 428 -1.54 9.21 13.01
N HIS A 429 -1.03 8.72 14.15
CA HIS A 429 -0.39 9.61 15.13
C HIS A 429 0.87 10.28 14.59
N LEU A 430 1.71 9.55 13.84
CA LEU A 430 2.93 10.12 13.26
C LEU A 430 2.62 11.19 12.20
N THR A 431 1.62 10.96 11.34
CA THR A 431 1.28 11.90 10.26
C THR A 431 0.47 13.11 10.73
N SER A 432 -0.09 13.09 11.95
CA SER A 432 -0.79 14.23 12.53
C SER A 432 0.02 14.98 13.61
N GLY A 433 0.90 14.27 14.32
CA GLY A 433 1.62 14.82 15.48
C GLY A 433 3.09 15.15 15.24
N SER A 434 3.68 14.82 14.09
CA SER A 434 5.03 15.26 13.71
C SER A 434 5.04 16.70 13.22
N ASP A 435 6.18 17.38 13.32
CA ASP A 435 6.36 18.71 12.72
C ASP A 435 6.87 18.60 11.28
N VAL A 436 7.83 17.70 11.04
CA VAL A 436 8.42 17.45 9.73
C VAL A 436 8.34 15.96 9.37
N TRP A 437 7.91 15.68 8.15
CA TRP A 437 7.91 14.35 7.53
C TRP A 437 9.10 14.23 6.58
N LEU A 438 10.05 13.38 6.95
CA LEU A 438 11.30 13.20 6.19
C LEU A 438 11.17 12.04 5.19
N ASN A 439 11.45 12.29 3.92
CA ASN A 439 11.52 11.31 2.85
C ASN A 439 12.87 11.37 2.14
N THR A 440 13.60 10.27 2.16
CA THR A 440 14.96 10.18 1.61
C THR A 440 15.12 9.03 0.61
N PRO A 441 14.21 8.81 -0.38
CA PRO A 441 14.40 7.73 -1.34
C PRO A 441 15.62 7.99 -2.24
N LYS A 442 16.21 6.93 -2.80
CA LYS A 442 17.06 7.06 -3.98
C LYS A 442 16.22 7.60 -5.12
N GLY A 443 16.65 8.66 -5.75
CA GLY A 443 15.89 9.31 -6.81
C GLY A 443 15.46 8.33 -7.92
N ASN A 444 14.25 8.50 -8.42
CA ASN A 444 13.64 7.75 -9.52
C ASN A 444 13.29 6.28 -9.21
N LEU A 445 13.26 5.85 -7.95
CA LEU A 445 12.87 4.50 -7.56
C LEU A 445 11.52 4.42 -6.83
N GLU A 446 11.00 5.54 -6.34
CA GLU A 446 9.68 5.60 -5.72
C GLU A 446 8.60 5.87 -6.78
N ALA A 447 7.73 4.93 -7.02
CA ALA A 447 6.67 5.08 -8.02
C ALA A 447 5.67 6.20 -7.67
N CYS A 448 5.34 6.35 -6.40
CA CYS A 448 4.48 7.42 -5.91
C CYS A 448 4.85 7.87 -4.50
N GLY A 449 4.74 7.01 -3.46
CA GLY A 449 5.08 7.34 -2.09
C GLY A 449 4.01 8.14 -1.34
N THR A 450 2.92 7.49 -0.89
CA THR A 450 1.74 8.17 -0.33
C THR A 450 1.89 8.69 1.11
N SER A 451 2.99 8.39 1.83
CA SER A 451 3.12 8.78 3.24
C SER A 451 3.18 10.30 3.45
N GLY A 452 3.86 11.02 2.56
CA GLY A 452 3.91 12.48 2.60
C GLY A 452 2.55 13.14 2.34
N MET A 453 1.67 12.52 1.51
CA MET A 453 0.30 13.00 1.28
C MET A 453 -0.54 13.00 2.57
N LYS A 454 -0.36 11.97 3.42
CA LYS A 454 -1.01 11.88 4.72
C LYS A 454 -0.52 12.95 5.68
N ALA A 455 0.79 13.21 5.67
CA ALA A 455 1.42 14.23 6.50
C ALA A 455 0.91 15.64 6.16
N ILE A 456 0.92 16.01 4.87
CA ILE A 456 0.44 17.34 4.46
C ILE A 456 -1.03 17.57 4.79
N SER A 457 -1.88 16.54 4.81
CA SER A 457 -3.29 16.69 5.16
C SER A 457 -3.53 17.13 6.59
N ASN A 458 -2.55 16.98 7.47
CA ASN A 458 -2.55 17.43 8.87
C ASN A 458 -1.63 18.65 9.12
N GLY A 459 -1.12 19.27 8.07
CA GLY A 459 -0.20 20.40 8.20
C GLY A 459 1.22 20.04 8.60
N VAL A 460 1.58 18.77 8.60
CA VAL A 460 2.96 18.29 8.81
C VAL A 460 3.77 18.56 7.55
N LEU A 461 4.90 19.29 7.70
CA LEU A 461 5.69 19.77 6.56
C LEU A 461 6.61 18.67 6.01
N ASN A 462 6.64 18.50 4.69
CA ASN A 462 7.55 17.52 4.10
C ASN A 462 8.96 18.11 3.90
N CYS A 463 9.98 17.31 4.23
CA CYS A 463 11.35 17.45 3.76
C CYS A 463 11.68 16.22 2.93
N THR A 464 11.82 16.37 1.61
CA THR A 464 11.76 15.22 0.69
C THR A 464 12.74 15.32 -0.47
N VAL A 465 13.36 14.20 -0.82
CA VAL A 465 13.92 14.03 -2.16
C VAL A 465 12.76 13.99 -3.14
N LEU A 466 12.87 14.69 -4.27
CA LEU A 466 11.84 14.67 -5.31
C LEU A 466 11.79 13.29 -5.97
N ASP A 467 10.65 12.62 -5.84
CA ASP A 467 10.34 11.33 -6.47
C ASP A 467 8.82 11.08 -6.45
N GLY A 468 8.32 10.30 -7.40
CA GLY A 468 6.89 9.97 -7.45
C GLY A 468 5.98 11.21 -7.47
N TRP A 469 5.03 11.30 -6.54
CA TRP A 469 4.07 12.41 -6.47
C TRP A 469 4.71 13.76 -6.14
N THR A 470 5.87 13.77 -5.48
CA THR A 470 6.49 15.01 -5.02
C THR A 470 6.96 15.91 -6.17
N TYR A 471 7.15 15.38 -7.38
CA TYR A 471 7.35 16.16 -8.60
C TYR A 471 6.11 16.97 -9.04
N GLU A 472 4.95 16.69 -8.49
CA GLU A 472 3.68 17.32 -8.85
C GLU A 472 3.30 18.50 -7.93
N VAL A 473 4.19 18.84 -6.98
CA VAL A 473 4.00 19.90 -5.98
C VAL A 473 5.01 21.02 -6.20
N ASP A 474 4.52 22.26 -6.14
CA ASP A 474 5.38 23.43 -5.90
C ASP A 474 5.67 23.52 -4.40
N TRP A 475 6.92 23.24 -4.02
CA TRP A 475 7.33 23.18 -2.61
C TRP A 475 7.62 24.54 -1.98
N GLU A 476 7.57 25.65 -2.75
CA GLU A 476 7.81 26.98 -2.19
C GLU A 476 6.77 27.36 -1.13
N GLY A 477 7.22 27.52 0.10
CA GLY A 477 6.37 27.85 1.25
C GLY A 477 5.43 26.70 1.70
N VAL A 478 5.65 25.46 1.23
CA VAL A 478 4.96 24.25 1.68
C VAL A 478 5.90 23.37 2.51
N GLY A 479 7.07 23.06 1.96
CA GLY A 479 8.05 22.18 2.58
C GLY A 479 9.46 22.48 2.08
N TRP A 480 10.32 21.44 2.07
CA TRP A 480 11.71 21.53 1.61
C TRP A 480 12.06 20.35 0.71
N THR A 481 12.90 20.60 -0.26
CA THR A 481 13.41 19.56 -1.16
C THR A 481 14.89 19.27 -0.88
N LEU A 482 15.27 18.00 -1.02
CA LEU A 482 16.62 17.50 -0.86
C LEU A 482 17.19 17.07 -2.21
N ASN A 483 18.45 17.39 -2.47
CA ASN A 483 19.16 16.88 -3.63
C ASN A 483 19.52 15.39 -3.39
N PRO A 484 19.15 14.45 -4.28
CA PRO A 484 19.43 13.04 -4.11
C PRO A 484 20.91 12.68 -4.01
N GLU A 485 21.82 13.54 -4.52
CA GLU A 485 23.27 13.32 -4.48
C GLU A 485 23.90 13.79 -3.15
N SER A 486 23.22 14.68 -2.40
CA SER A 486 23.74 15.30 -1.17
C SER A 486 22.73 15.33 -0.02
N VAL A 487 21.90 14.28 0.11
CA VAL A 487 20.76 14.21 1.05
C VAL A 487 21.14 14.63 2.48
N ALA A 488 22.27 14.14 3.02
CA ALA A 488 22.69 14.45 4.38
C ALA A 488 23.08 15.92 4.53
N ASP A 489 23.93 16.42 3.64
CA ASP A 489 24.47 17.78 3.71
C ASP A 489 23.35 18.82 3.52
N ASP A 490 22.43 18.57 2.56
CA ASP A 490 21.25 19.43 2.35
C ASP A 490 20.32 19.39 3.57
N PHE A 491 20.05 18.20 4.13
CA PHE A 491 19.21 18.07 5.31
C PHE A 491 19.79 18.83 6.51
N TYR A 492 21.10 18.70 6.77
CA TYR A 492 21.76 19.43 7.86
C TYR A 492 21.68 20.93 7.66
N SER A 493 21.99 21.41 6.45
CA SER A 493 21.92 22.83 6.12
C SER A 493 20.50 23.39 6.26
N LEU A 494 19.49 22.69 5.72
CA LEU A 494 18.08 23.10 5.83
C LEU A 494 17.58 23.07 7.27
N LEU A 495 17.97 22.05 8.04
CA LEU A 495 17.55 21.93 9.44
C LEU A 495 18.11 23.07 10.28
N GLU A 496 19.38 23.38 10.14
CA GLU A 496 20.08 24.41 10.92
C GLU A 496 19.65 25.82 10.51
N ASN A 497 19.52 26.09 9.21
CA ASN A 497 19.37 27.45 8.69
C ASN A 497 17.94 27.85 8.36
N GLU A 498 17.02 26.89 8.18
CA GLU A 498 15.65 27.17 7.77
C GLU A 498 14.60 26.55 8.67
N MET A 499 14.58 25.20 8.84
CA MET A 499 13.50 24.50 9.53
C MET A 499 13.43 24.89 11.01
N ALA A 500 14.52 24.70 11.75
CA ALA A 500 14.55 24.97 13.17
C ALA A 500 14.37 26.49 13.47
N PRO A 501 15.04 27.41 12.79
CA PRO A 501 14.75 28.83 12.95
C PRO A 501 13.29 29.19 12.66
N CYS A 502 12.68 28.64 11.59
CA CYS A 502 11.30 28.89 11.23
C CYS A 502 10.33 28.37 12.31
N TYR A 503 10.60 27.18 12.87
CA TYR A 503 9.77 26.57 13.91
C TYR A 503 9.82 27.34 15.22
N TYR A 504 10.99 27.86 15.62
CA TYR A 504 11.20 28.55 16.89
C TYR A 504 10.96 30.07 16.83
N ASP A 505 10.86 30.67 15.63
CA ASP A 505 10.49 32.10 15.48
C ASP A 505 9.07 32.35 15.99
N ARG A 506 8.91 33.24 16.95
CA ARG A 506 7.63 33.56 17.59
C ARG A 506 7.25 35.02 17.40
N THR A 507 6.05 35.25 16.90
CA THR A 507 5.39 36.55 16.86
C THR A 507 4.13 36.46 17.69
N ASN A 508 4.02 37.23 18.75
CA ASN A 508 2.91 37.15 19.72
C ASN A 508 2.69 35.73 20.31
N GLY A 509 3.77 34.97 20.52
CA GLY A 509 3.72 33.61 21.05
C GLY A 509 3.47 32.50 20.01
N LEU A 510 3.14 32.85 18.77
CA LEU A 510 2.82 31.90 17.70
C LEU A 510 3.93 31.81 16.64
N PRO A 511 4.22 30.62 16.07
CA PRO A 511 5.16 30.45 14.98
C PRO A 511 4.50 30.79 13.63
N LEU A 512 4.18 32.04 13.38
CA LEU A 512 3.34 32.45 12.25
C LEU A 512 3.89 32.02 10.88
N LYS A 513 5.22 32.00 10.69
CA LYS A 513 5.84 31.52 9.45
C LYS A 513 5.63 30.02 9.26
N TRP A 514 5.67 29.24 10.34
CA TRP A 514 5.40 27.80 10.35
C TRP A 514 3.92 27.52 10.04
N ILE A 515 3.03 28.20 10.75
CA ILE A 515 1.57 28.08 10.57
C ILE A 515 1.16 28.39 9.12
N LYS A 516 1.78 29.40 8.50
CA LYS A 516 1.54 29.71 7.08
C LYS A 516 1.90 28.54 6.16
N ARG A 517 3.00 27.82 6.43
CA ARG A 517 3.38 26.61 5.69
C ARG A 517 2.39 25.46 5.95
N MET A 518 1.96 25.29 7.21
CA MET A 518 0.95 24.28 7.56
C MET A 518 -0.35 24.46 6.77
N ARG A 519 -0.86 25.69 6.66
CA ARG A 519 -2.07 25.99 5.87
C ARG A 519 -1.89 25.64 4.39
N LYS A 520 -0.78 26.04 3.78
CA LYS A 520 -0.48 25.66 2.39
C LYS A 520 -0.38 24.15 2.21
N SER A 521 0.21 23.43 3.17
CA SER A 521 0.27 21.96 3.15
C SER A 521 -1.12 21.34 3.17
N ILE A 522 -2.00 21.80 4.05
CA ILE A 522 -3.40 21.31 4.14
C ILE A 522 -4.17 21.62 2.84
N GLU A 523 -4.01 22.82 2.29
CA GLU A 523 -4.67 23.24 1.05
C GLU A 523 -4.36 22.33 -0.13
N ILE A 524 -3.10 21.93 -0.33
CA ILE A 524 -2.72 21.07 -1.45
C ILE A 524 -3.13 19.61 -1.28
N ALA A 525 -3.49 19.18 -0.06
CA ALA A 525 -3.79 17.78 0.24
C ALA A 525 -5.01 17.25 -0.53
N GLU A 526 -6.01 18.09 -0.82
CA GLU A 526 -7.18 17.72 -1.62
C GLU A 526 -6.79 17.25 -3.03
N GLY A 527 -5.75 17.84 -3.62
CA GLY A 527 -5.19 17.41 -4.92
C GLY A 527 -4.63 16.00 -4.91
N PHE A 528 -4.37 15.44 -3.73
CA PHE A 528 -3.85 14.08 -3.52
C PHE A 528 -4.82 13.18 -2.75
N SER A 529 -6.12 13.50 -2.80
CA SER A 529 -7.18 12.70 -2.17
C SER A 529 -7.52 11.45 -2.98
N ALA A 530 -7.98 10.40 -2.29
CA ALA A 530 -8.53 9.20 -2.94
C ALA A 530 -9.80 9.53 -3.74
N LYS A 531 -10.54 10.58 -3.36
CA LYS A 531 -11.68 11.10 -4.13
C LYS A 531 -11.26 11.54 -5.52
N ARG A 532 -10.24 12.40 -5.65
CA ARG A 532 -9.71 12.83 -6.94
C ARG A 532 -9.22 11.61 -7.75
N MET A 533 -8.48 10.67 -7.12
CA MET A 533 -8.01 9.44 -7.77
C MET A 533 -9.17 8.58 -8.28
N LEU A 534 -10.24 8.40 -7.49
CA LEU A 534 -11.44 7.67 -7.91
C LEU A 534 -12.12 8.33 -9.12
N GLU A 535 -12.27 9.66 -9.13
CA GLU A 535 -12.84 10.39 -10.26
C GLU A 535 -11.98 10.23 -11.54
N GLU A 536 -10.66 10.25 -11.42
CA GLU A 536 -9.76 9.99 -12.54
C GLU A 536 -9.85 8.53 -13.03
N TYR A 537 -9.95 7.54 -12.14
CA TYR A 537 -10.21 6.15 -12.53
C TYR A 537 -11.54 6.03 -13.30
N LYS A 538 -12.62 6.65 -12.82
CA LYS A 538 -13.93 6.66 -13.50
C LYS A 538 -13.81 7.23 -14.91
N LYS A 539 -13.08 8.34 -15.06
CA LYS A 539 -12.94 9.08 -16.31
C LYS A 539 -12.00 8.41 -17.31
N TYR A 540 -10.84 7.96 -16.88
CA TYR A 540 -9.76 7.55 -17.76
C TYR A 540 -9.55 6.04 -17.85
N LEU A 541 -9.80 5.30 -16.74
CA LEU A 541 -9.53 3.87 -16.68
C LEU A 541 -10.78 3.01 -16.88
N TYR A 542 -11.90 3.37 -16.24
CA TYR A 542 -13.14 2.58 -16.29
C TYR A 542 -14.07 2.94 -17.45
N SER A 543 -13.84 4.06 -18.13
CA SER A 543 -14.58 4.43 -19.35
C SER A 543 -14.31 3.44 -20.47
N GLN A 544 -15.31 3.19 -21.31
CA GLN A 544 -15.20 2.29 -22.48
C GLN A 544 -14.58 2.98 -23.71
N ASN A 545 -14.37 4.28 -23.65
CA ASN A 545 -13.81 5.08 -24.75
C ASN A 545 -12.30 5.16 -24.67
#